data_dd7213103b2803835812c0a79687a9b0
#
_entry.id   dd7213103b2803835812c0a79687a9b0
#
_cell.length_a   1.000
_cell.length_b   1.000
_cell.length_c   1.000
_cell.angle_alpha   90.00
_cell.angle_beta   90.00
_cell.angle_gamma   90.00
#
_symmetry.space_group_name_H-M   'P 1'
#
loop_
_entity.id
_entity.type
_entity.pdbx_description
1 polymer ?
#
loop_
_entity_poly.entity_id
_entity_poly.type
_entity_poly.pdbx_seq_one_letter_code
_entity_poly.pdbx_strand_id
1 'polypeptide(L)'
;MYRGNPSLDGLSPGKLGASLQETWVFEAQSSIRSSAAIVDRRVFIGSDDGFVYALNLNDGSLIWKFETQGNVESSPLVLDDHVYVGSGDGFVYKLRAADGKLVWKYETEDQVLGAPNWIQSPDGKNTWILAGSYDFRLHCIRADDGTKVWDYETGNYINGSPAVSNGQTVFGGCDALLHVIQLSDGKKVKEIEAGAYIAGSVAMAGSKVYVGHYESEFLCFDLDQGSLKWKYRDRSFPYYSSPAIVEDKVMIGGRDRQLHCLNRETGERIWRFSTRGKVDSSPVVVGGEVVFGSEDGRLYRVGLEDGKEIQSIDVGQPLTSSPAVINDWVVIGSEDGSVYGFHAKSQP
;
A
#
# COMPACT_ATOMS: atom_id res chain seq x y z
N MET A 1 1.32 5.30 -7.56
CA MET A 1 1.07 5.45 -6.12
C MET A 1 0.84 4.08 -5.49
N TYR A 2 1.02 3.97 -4.19
CA TYR A 2 0.71 2.77 -3.42
C TYR A 2 -0.72 2.29 -3.70
N ARG A 3 -0.91 0.99 -3.94
CA ARG A 3 -2.20 0.35 -4.23
C ARG A 3 -2.97 0.88 -5.46
N GLY A 4 -2.32 1.60 -6.36
CA GLY A 4 -2.84 2.00 -7.68
C GLY A 4 -3.68 3.28 -7.72
N ASN A 5 -4.57 3.51 -6.77
CA ASN A 5 -5.49 4.66 -6.73
C ASN A 5 -5.83 5.10 -5.30
N PRO A 6 -6.53 6.24 -5.11
CA PRO A 6 -6.87 6.74 -3.77
C PRO A 6 -7.78 5.84 -2.94
N SER A 7 -8.59 4.95 -3.52
CA SER A 7 -9.39 3.98 -2.77
C SER A 7 -8.60 2.76 -2.29
N LEU A 8 -7.32 2.66 -2.68
CA LEU A 8 -6.36 1.61 -2.32
C LEU A 8 -6.84 0.20 -2.69
N ASP A 9 -7.54 0.06 -3.82
CA ASP A 9 -8.14 -1.21 -4.24
C ASP A 9 -7.14 -2.26 -4.75
N GLY A 10 -5.89 -1.90 -4.95
CA GLY A 10 -4.84 -2.85 -5.34
C GLY A 10 -4.90 -3.30 -6.79
N LEU A 11 -5.51 -2.49 -7.66
CA LEU A 11 -5.58 -2.76 -9.09
C LEU A 11 -4.42 -2.08 -9.83
N SER A 12 -3.83 -2.81 -10.78
CA SER A 12 -2.91 -2.27 -11.76
C SER A 12 -3.50 -2.39 -13.16
N PRO A 13 -3.42 -1.35 -13.99
CA PRO A 13 -3.90 -1.41 -15.36
C PRO A 13 -3.03 -2.32 -16.22
N GLY A 14 -3.63 -2.86 -17.28
CA GLY A 14 -2.94 -3.69 -18.27
C GLY A 14 -2.94 -5.18 -17.95
N LYS A 15 -1.93 -5.87 -18.41
CA LYS A 15 -1.70 -7.31 -18.20
C LYS A 15 -0.21 -7.60 -18.23
N LEU A 16 0.18 -8.72 -17.62
CA LEU A 16 1.56 -9.22 -17.69
C LEU A 16 1.71 -10.20 -18.87
N GLY A 17 2.89 -10.19 -19.48
CA GLY A 17 3.27 -11.21 -20.45
C GLY A 17 3.42 -12.60 -19.82
N ALA A 18 3.67 -13.61 -20.66
CA ALA A 18 3.59 -15.02 -20.27
C ALA A 18 4.58 -15.42 -19.14
N SER A 19 5.75 -14.82 -19.09
CA SER A 19 6.78 -15.17 -18.11
C SER A 19 7.57 -13.95 -17.67
N LEU A 20 7.59 -13.68 -16.38
CA LEU A 20 8.48 -12.71 -15.74
C LEU A 20 9.88 -13.27 -15.62
N GLN A 21 10.87 -12.46 -15.90
CA GLN A 21 12.29 -12.75 -15.66
C GLN A 21 12.94 -11.60 -14.90
N GLU A 22 13.81 -11.93 -13.96
CA GLU A 22 14.64 -10.94 -13.30
C GLU A 22 15.49 -10.22 -14.32
N THR A 23 15.44 -8.90 -14.31
CA THR A 23 16.14 -8.04 -15.24
C THR A 23 17.28 -7.30 -14.55
N TRP A 24 17.04 -6.86 -13.33
CA TRP A 24 18.01 -6.14 -12.51
C TRP A 24 17.71 -6.29 -11.02
N VAL A 25 18.76 -6.10 -10.23
CA VAL A 25 18.70 -5.96 -8.78
C VAL A 25 19.45 -4.69 -8.39
N PHE A 26 18.86 -3.90 -7.50
CA PHE A 26 19.50 -2.75 -6.84
C PHE A 26 19.64 -3.06 -5.36
N GLU A 27 20.81 -2.76 -4.76
CA GLU A 27 21.08 -3.01 -3.35
C GLU A 27 21.12 -1.69 -2.57
N ALA A 28 20.20 -1.53 -1.61
CA ALA A 28 20.23 -0.52 -0.56
C ALA A 28 21.02 -1.06 0.65
N GLN A 29 21.21 -0.23 1.68
CA GLN A 29 22.03 -0.61 2.84
C GLN A 29 21.21 -1.24 3.99
N SER A 30 19.89 -1.27 3.88
CA SER A 30 18.98 -1.86 4.86
C SER A 30 17.69 -2.31 4.21
N SER A 31 16.82 -2.96 4.98
CA SER A 31 15.55 -3.55 4.52
C SER A 31 14.70 -2.59 3.67
N ILE A 32 14.01 -3.15 2.68
CA ILE A 32 13.02 -2.45 1.86
C ILE A 32 11.63 -2.93 2.24
N ARG A 33 10.98 -2.20 3.15
CA ARG A 33 9.58 -2.44 3.55
C ARG A 33 8.61 -1.58 2.76
N SER A 34 9.09 -0.46 2.24
CA SER A 34 8.37 0.42 1.32
C SER A 34 7.96 -0.34 0.06
N SER A 35 6.77 -0.08 -0.45
CA SER A 35 6.34 -0.54 -1.77
C SER A 35 6.66 0.51 -2.82
N ALA A 36 7.19 0.09 -3.96
CA ALA A 36 7.62 1.01 -5.00
C ALA A 36 6.44 1.77 -5.65
N ALA A 37 6.72 2.99 -6.13
CA ALA A 37 5.87 3.69 -7.08
C ALA A 37 6.59 3.79 -8.43
N ILE A 38 5.92 3.41 -9.52
CA ILE A 38 6.49 3.44 -10.87
C ILE A 38 5.79 4.51 -11.70
N VAL A 39 6.52 5.52 -12.14
CA VAL A 39 6.01 6.61 -12.99
C VAL A 39 7.11 7.02 -13.99
N ASP A 40 6.74 7.21 -15.25
CA ASP A 40 7.63 7.68 -16.31
C ASP A 40 8.96 6.92 -16.39
N ARG A 41 8.91 5.58 -16.32
CA ARG A 41 10.07 4.69 -16.33
C ARG A 41 11.05 4.92 -15.18
N ARG A 42 10.59 5.50 -14.08
CA ARG A 42 11.31 5.66 -12.83
C ARG A 42 10.63 4.88 -11.71
N VAL A 43 11.43 4.29 -10.86
CA VAL A 43 11.00 3.57 -9.66
C VAL A 43 11.37 4.42 -8.47
N PHE A 44 10.39 4.78 -7.64
CA PHE A 44 10.62 5.49 -6.38
C PHE A 44 10.31 4.55 -5.22
N ILE A 45 11.23 4.47 -4.25
CA ILE A 45 11.11 3.53 -3.13
C ILE A 45 11.87 4.06 -1.91
N GLY A 46 11.36 3.79 -0.73
CA GLY A 46 12.01 4.07 0.54
C GLY A 46 12.80 2.87 1.07
N SER A 47 13.74 3.10 1.96
CA SER A 47 14.52 2.08 2.64
C SER A 47 14.71 2.39 4.12
N ASP A 48 14.87 1.36 4.92
CA ASP A 48 15.18 1.49 6.36
C ASP A 48 16.59 2.10 6.61
N ASP A 49 17.41 2.26 5.56
CA ASP A 49 18.68 3.00 5.63
C ASP A 49 18.51 4.53 5.66
N GLY A 50 17.27 5.02 5.64
CA GLY A 50 16.94 6.44 5.71
C GLY A 50 16.90 7.14 4.34
N PHE A 51 17.04 6.42 3.23
CA PHE A 51 17.01 7.04 1.91
C PHE A 51 15.69 6.78 1.16
N VAL A 52 15.31 7.78 0.38
CA VAL A 52 14.37 7.64 -0.74
C VAL A 52 15.20 7.50 -2.00
N TYR A 53 14.99 6.45 -2.76
CA TYR A 53 15.69 6.15 -4.01
C TYR A 53 14.81 6.38 -5.22
N ALA A 54 15.38 6.93 -6.28
CA ALA A 54 14.82 6.90 -7.63
C ALA A 54 15.74 6.10 -8.54
N LEU A 55 15.18 5.06 -9.15
CA LEU A 55 15.91 4.13 -10.03
C LEU A 55 15.31 4.18 -11.44
N ASN A 56 16.12 3.84 -12.44
CA ASN A 56 15.66 3.62 -13.79
C ASN A 56 14.93 2.26 -13.88
N LEU A 57 13.71 2.25 -14.37
CA LEU A 57 12.91 1.03 -14.48
C LEU A 57 13.53 -0.04 -15.39
N ASN A 58 14.31 0.36 -16.42
CA ASN A 58 14.80 -0.59 -17.40
C ASN A 58 16.02 -1.39 -16.92
N ASP A 59 16.87 -0.80 -16.07
CA ASP A 59 18.15 -1.37 -15.68
C ASP A 59 18.50 -1.27 -14.20
N GLY A 60 17.61 -0.68 -13.38
CA GLY A 60 17.81 -0.52 -11.94
C GLY A 60 18.87 0.51 -11.56
N SER A 61 19.45 1.25 -12.51
CA SER A 61 20.48 2.23 -12.21
C SER A 61 19.95 3.39 -11.37
N LEU A 62 20.76 3.84 -10.40
CA LEU A 62 20.42 4.95 -9.51
C LEU A 62 20.34 6.26 -10.32
N ILE A 63 19.20 6.94 -10.25
CA ILE A 63 19.03 8.29 -10.82
C ILE A 63 19.37 9.34 -9.76
N TRP A 64 18.76 9.22 -8.57
CA TRP A 64 19.08 10.05 -7.42
C TRP A 64 18.67 9.33 -6.13
N LYS A 65 19.20 9.80 -5.00
CA LYS A 65 18.75 9.44 -3.67
C LYS A 65 18.65 10.69 -2.80
N PHE A 66 17.70 10.67 -1.87
CA PHE A 66 17.48 11.73 -0.88
C PHE A 66 17.55 11.13 0.53
N GLU A 67 18.33 11.74 1.42
CA GLU A 67 18.51 11.31 2.79
C GLU A 67 17.51 11.99 3.72
N THR A 68 16.77 11.19 4.51
CA THR A 68 15.97 11.61 5.67
C THR A 68 16.76 11.32 6.94
N GLN A 69 16.22 11.65 8.12
CA GLN A 69 16.90 11.37 9.40
C GLN A 69 16.32 10.14 10.12
N GLY A 70 15.45 9.38 9.46
CA GLY A 70 14.83 8.16 9.96
C GLY A 70 14.61 7.15 8.84
N ASN A 71 14.20 5.93 9.19
CA ASN A 71 13.83 4.91 8.22
C ASN A 71 12.66 5.38 7.32
N VAL A 72 12.64 4.91 6.07
CA VAL A 72 11.59 5.25 5.10
C VAL A 72 10.81 3.98 4.73
N GLU A 73 9.91 3.57 5.63
CA GLU A 73 8.97 2.46 5.38
C GLU A 73 7.78 2.92 4.54
N SER A 74 7.45 4.20 4.60
CA SER A 74 6.37 4.81 3.83
C SER A 74 6.54 4.56 2.34
N SER A 75 5.47 4.09 1.68
CA SER A 75 5.48 3.91 0.23
C SER A 75 5.24 5.25 -0.48
N PRO A 76 6.05 5.62 -1.49
CA PRO A 76 5.95 6.92 -2.13
C PRO A 76 4.65 7.11 -2.91
N LEU A 77 4.07 8.29 -2.78
CA LEU A 77 3.06 8.83 -3.68
C LEU A 77 3.75 9.70 -4.73
N VAL A 78 3.54 9.43 -6.01
CA VAL A 78 4.03 10.29 -7.10
C VAL A 78 2.85 11.00 -7.75
N LEU A 79 2.89 12.32 -7.74
CA LEU A 79 1.84 13.17 -8.28
C LEU A 79 2.44 14.48 -8.82
N ASP A 80 2.04 14.89 -10.02
CA ASP A 80 2.45 16.16 -10.64
C ASP A 80 3.96 16.42 -10.56
N ASP A 81 4.77 15.48 -11.04
CA ASP A 81 6.24 15.53 -11.04
C ASP A 81 6.89 15.65 -9.64
N HIS A 82 6.17 15.30 -8.59
CA HIS A 82 6.67 15.28 -7.23
C HIS A 82 6.45 13.94 -6.55
N VAL A 83 7.36 13.61 -5.64
CA VAL A 83 7.31 12.44 -4.76
C VAL A 83 6.96 12.91 -3.36
N TYR A 84 5.90 12.34 -2.78
CA TYR A 84 5.51 12.57 -1.39
C TYR A 84 5.76 11.30 -0.61
N VAL A 85 6.42 11.39 0.54
CA VAL A 85 6.79 10.24 1.35
C VAL A 85 6.87 10.63 2.83
N GLY A 86 6.44 9.73 3.70
CA GLY A 86 6.65 9.83 5.15
C GLY A 86 7.99 9.23 5.56
N SER A 87 8.47 9.59 6.74
CA SER A 87 9.70 9.06 7.31
C SER A 87 9.53 8.81 8.82
N GLY A 88 10.34 7.90 9.35
CA GLY A 88 10.48 7.63 10.78
C GLY A 88 11.07 8.81 11.58
N ASP A 89 11.53 9.86 10.91
CA ASP A 89 11.97 11.10 11.56
C ASP A 89 10.82 12.08 11.87
N GLY A 90 9.57 11.69 11.59
CA GLY A 90 8.40 12.53 11.88
C GLY A 90 8.07 13.56 10.80
N PHE A 91 8.61 13.42 9.59
CA PHE A 91 8.30 14.35 8.51
C PHE A 91 7.59 13.68 7.34
N VAL A 92 6.72 14.45 6.69
CA VAL A 92 6.27 14.21 5.32
C VAL A 92 7.09 15.08 4.39
N TYR A 93 7.74 14.49 3.41
CA TYR A 93 8.60 15.16 2.45
C TYR A 93 7.90 15.30 1.10
N LYS A 94 8.07 16.44 0.42
CA LYS A 94 7.81 16.63 -1.00
C LYS A 94 9.14 16.83 -1.72
N LEU A 95 9.46 15.92 -2.63
CA LEU A 95 10.67 15.95 -3.43
C LEU A 95 10.32 16.14 -4.90
N ARG A 96 11.17 16.79 -5.68
CA ARG A 96 11.01 16.85 -7.13
C ARG A 96 11.39 15.49 -7.74
N ALA A 97 10.50 14.89 -8.51
CA ALA A 97 10.69 13.55 -9.07
C ALA A 97 11.89 13.45 -10.04
N ALA A 98 12.26 14.57 -10.68
CA ALA A 98 13.35 14.59 -11.67
C ALA A 98 14.75 14.43 -11.05
N ASP A 99 15.00 15.04 -9.88
CA ASP A 99 16.35 15.15 -9.30
C ASP A 99 16.41 15.01 -7.77
N GLY A 100 15.30 14.66 -7.12
CA GLY A 100 15.22 14.41 -5.67
C GLY A 100 15.36 15.66 -4.80
N LYS A 101 15.35 16.88 -5.37
CA LYS A 101 15.47 18.09 -4.56
C LYS A 101 14.26 18.30 -3.68
N LEU A 102 14.54 18.64 -2.41
CA LEU A 102 13.51 19.01 -1.44
C LEU A 102 12.75 20.25 -1.92
N VAL A 103 11.41 20.15 -1.94
CA VAL A 103 10.51 21.27 -2.21
C VAL A 103 10.00 21.82 -0.89
N TRP A 104 9.44 20.96 -0.04
CA TRP A 104 9.06 21.27 1.33
C TRP A 104 9.07 19.98 2.18
N LYS A 105 9.09 20.17 3.50
CA LYS A 105 8.80 19.12 4.47
C LYS A 105 7.80 19.64 5.49
N TYR A 106 6.90 18.77 5.92
CA TYR A 106 5.89 19.01 6.94
C TYR A 106 6.20 18.17 8.16
N GLU A 107 6.28 18.82 9.33
CA GLU A 107 6.59 18.17 10.61
C GLU A 107 5.31 17.61 11.25
N THR A 108 5.32 16.35 11.62
CA THR A 108 4.43 15.70 12.57
C THR A 108 5.16 15.53 13.90
N GLU A 109 4.47 15.11 14.96
CA GLU A 109 5.13 14.95 16.27
C GLU A 109 5.77 13.55 16.45
N ASP A 110 5.53 12.61 15.51
CA ASP A 110 6.07 11.23 15.55
C ASP A 110 6.10 10.65 14.12
N GLN A 111 6.54 9.40 13.98
CA GLN A 111 6.81 8.68 12.73
C GLN A 111 5.63 8.69 11.76
N VAL A 112 5.94 8.75 10.47
CA VAL A 112 4.97 8.63 9.36
C VAL A 112 5.33 7.40 8.52
N LEU A 113 4.75 6.24 8.86
CA LEU A 113 5.08 4.96 8.24
C LEU A 113 4.10 4.57 7.11
N GLY A 114 2.83 4.99 7.19
CA GLY A 114 1.84 4.79 6.14
C GLY A 114 2.16 5.55 4.86
N ALA A 115 1.72 5.03 3.71
CA ALA A 115 1.85 5.75 2.45
C ALA A 115 0.93 6.98 2.44
N PRO A 116 1.41 8.16 2.01
CA PRO A 116 0.55 9.30 1.77
C PRO A 116 -0.48 9.02 0.67
N ASN A 117 -1.67 9.58 0.82
CA ASN A 117 -2.71 9.60 -0.20
C ASN A 117 -3.05 11.03 -0.59
N TRP A 118 -3.87 11.23 -1.61
CA TRP A 118 -4.18 12.56 -2.12
C TRP A 118 -5.65 12.73 -2.48
N ILE A 119 -6.08 13.98 -2.47
CA ILE A 119 -7.41 14.40 -2.90
C ILE A 119 -7.36 15.77 -3.58
N GLN A 120 -8.37 16.07 -4.37
CA GLN A 120 -8.66 17.45 -4.73
C GLN A 120 -9.42 18.16 -3.59
N SER A 121 -9.08 19.42 -3.33
CA SER A 121 -9.87 20.26 -2.41
C SER A 121 -11.32 20.36 -2.87
N PRO A 122 -12.29 20.64 -1.99
CA PRO A 122 -13.71 20.72 -2.34
C PRO A 122 -14.04 21.72 -3.43
N ASP A 123 -13.25 22.77 -3.58
CA ASP A 123 -13.38 23.78 -4.63
C ASP A 123 -12.63 23.43 -5.93
N GLY A 124 -11.95 22.28 -5.95
CA GLY A 124 -11.18 21.76 -7.09
C GLY A 124 -9.91 22.55 -7.45
N LYS A 125 -9.49 23.52 -6.62
CA LYS A 125 -8.37 24.41 -6.95
C LYS A 125 -7.03 23.95 -6.42
N ASN A 126 -7.03 23.11 -5.38
CA ASN A 126 -5.82 22.68 -4.71
C ASN A 126 -5.79 21.17 -4.59
N THR A 127 -4.61 20.59 -4.57
CA THR A 127 -4.39 19.20 -4.18
C THR A 127 -3.97 19.15 -2.72
N TRP A 128 -4.55 18.21 -1.98
CA TRP A 128 -4.23 17.96 -0.58
C TRP A 128 -3.63 16.58 -0.43
N ILE A 129 -2.66 16.44 0.48
CA ILE A 129 -1.99 15.20 0.83
C ILE A 129 -2.49 14.77 2.21
N LEU A 130 -2.86 13.50 2.32
CA LEU A 130 -3.27 12.88 3.57
C LEU A 130 -2.15 11.96 4.06
N ALA A 131 -1.76 12.09 5.32
CA ALA A 131 -0.74 11.27 5.95
C ALA A 131 -1.14 10.92 7.39
N GLY A 132 -1.17 9.63 7.71
CA GLY A 132 -1.33 9.14 9.09
C GLY A 132 0.01 9.10 9.80
N SER A 133 0.04 9.49 11.08
CA SER A 133 1.25 9.50 11.90
C SER A 133 1.06 8.74 13.21
N TYR A 134 2.18 8.38 13.82
CA TYR A 134 2.24 7.82 15.17
C TYR A 134 2.01 8.87 16.26
N ASP A 135 1.90 10.16 15.89
CA ASP A 135 1.43 11.23 16.78
C ASP A 135 -0.10 11.18 17.04
N PHE A 136 -0.76 10.10 16.60
CA PHE A 136 -2.20 9.84 16.72
C PHE A 136 -3.05 10.71 15.79
N ARG A 137 -2.45 11.33 14.76
CA ARG A 137 -3.17 12.25 13.87
C ARG A 137 -3.15 11.81 12.42
N LEU A 138 -4.28 12.02 11.77
CA LEU A 138 -4.34 12.12 10.31
C LEU A 138 -4.15 13.58 9.93
N HIS A 139 -3.09 13.88 9.21
CA HIS A 139 -2.77 15.21 8.71
C HIS A 139 -3.29 15.39 7.28
N CYS A 140 -3.89 16.54 7.01
CA CYS A 140 -4.22 17.02 5.67
C CYS A 140 -3.35 18.24 5.36
N ILE A 141 -2.53 18.12 4.32
CA ILE A 141 -1.46 19.06 4.00
C ILE A 141 -1.70 19.58 2.58
N ARG A 142 -1.55 20.87 2.36
CA ARG A 142 -1.62 21.46 1.01
C ARG A 142 -0.41 21.02 0.20
N ALA A 143 -0.64 20.42 -0.97
CA ALA A 143 0.42 19.89 -1.82
C ALA A 143 1.38 20.96 -2.33
N ASP A 144 0.92 22.19 -2.56
CA ASP A 144 1.72 23.26 -3.16
C ASP A 144 2.82 23.74 -2.22
N ASP A 145 2.48 24.08 -0.98
CA ASP A 145 3.36 24.81 -0.05
C ASP A 145 3.65 24.05 1.27
N GLY A 146 3.04 22.88 1.49
CA GLY A 146 3.24 22.08 2.70
C GLY A 146 2.52 22.63 3.94
N THR A 147 1.59 23.59 3.79
CA THR A 147 0.84 24.12 4.94
C THR A 147 -0.27 23.18 5.39
N LYS A 148 -0.52 23.13 6.70
CA LYS A 148 -1.62 22.36 7.27
C LYS A 148 -2.97 22.90 6.79
N VAL A 149 -3.85 22.02 6.33
CA VAL A 149 -5.26 22.32 6.02
C VAL A 149 -6.12 22.03 7.24
N TRP A 150 -6.05 20.80 7.73
CA TRP A 150 -6.68 20.31 8.95
C TRP A 150 -5.92 19.09 9.46
N ASP A 151 -6.17 18.71 10.69
CA ASP A 151 -5.78 17.43 11.27
C ASP A 151 -6.96 16.80 12.02
N TYR A 152 -6.90 15.49 12.23
CA TYR A 152 -7.87 14.73 12.99
C TYR A 152 -7.17 13.80 13.97
N GLU A 153 -7.52 13.86 15.25
CA GLU A 153 -6.91 13.09 16.33
C GLU A 153 -7.65 11.77 16.56
N THR A 154 -6.90 10.68 16.69
CA THR A 154 -7.36 9.32 17.03
C THR A 154 -6.95 8.95 18.45
N GLY A 155 -7.38 7.80 18.93
CA GLY A 155 -7.00 7.28 20.25
C GLY A 155 -5.61 6.63 20.32
N ASN A 156 -4.96 6.34 19.18
CA ASN A 156 -3.67 5.65 19.13
C ASN A 156 -3.02 5.81 17.74
N TYR A 157 -1.85 5.17 17.52
CA TYR A 157 -1.07 5.22 16.26
C TYR A 157 -1.90 4.90 15.02
N ILE A 158 -1.63 5.64 13.93
CA ILE A 158 -2.16 5.35 12.60
C ILE A 158 -1.09 4.63 11.79
N ASN A 159 -1.24 3.32 11.59
CA ASN A 159 -0.29 2.48 10.86
C ASN A 159 -0.54 2.46 9.36
N GLY A 160 -1.80 2.39 8.97
CA GLY A 160 -2.21 2.19 7.58
C GLY A 160 -2.31 3.49 6.80
N SER A 161 -2.31 3.36 5.48
CA SER A 161 -2.57 4.47 4.57
C SER A 161 -4.07 4.81 4.56
N PRO A 162 -4.44 6.09 4.57
CA PRO A 162 -5.84 6.50 4.50
C PRO A 162 -6.41 6.25 3.10
N ALA A 163 -7.48 5.46 2.99
CA ALA A 163 -8.19 5.27 1.72
C ALA A 163 -9.22 6.39 1.51
N VAL A 164 -9.43 6.77 0.26
CA VAL A 164 -10.30 7.88 -0.12
C VAL A 164 -11.37 7.45 -1.11
N SER A 165 -12.63 7.75 -0.80
CA SER A 165 -13.77 7.55 -1.71
C SER A 165 -14.93 8.47 -1.32
N ASN A 166 -15.73 8.92 -2.29
CA ASN A 166 -16.99 9.64 -2.07
C ASN A 166 -16.88 10.85 -1.11
N GLY A 167 -15.79 11.62 -1.17
CA GLY A 167 -15.62 12.80 -0.32
C GLY A 167 -15.26 12.50 1.15
N GLN A 168 -14.95 11.24 1.45
CA GLN A 168 -14.55 10.77 2.77
C GLN A 168 -13.21 10.05 2.70
N THR A 169 -12.47 10.05 3.82
CA THR A 169 -11.33 9.17 4.03
C THR A 169 -11.65 8.17 5.14
N VAL A 170 -11.15 6.94 4.95
CA VAL A 170 -11.29 5.86 5.92
C VAL A 170 -9.92 5.28 6.20
N PHE A 171 -9.63 5.07 7.47
CA PHE A 171 -8.40 4.45 7.93
C PHE A 171 -8.61 3.75 9.27
N GLY A 172 -7.71 2.89 9.64
CA GLY A 172 -7.65 2.24 10.94
C GLY A 172 -6.29 2.44 11.59
N GLY A 173 -6.20 2.07 12.85
CA GLY A 173 -4.97 2.17 13.64
C GLY A 173 -4.95 1.22 14.83
N CYS A 174 -4.10 1.53 15.81
CA CYS A 174 -3.94 0.75 17.02
C CYS A 174 -5.01 1.03 18.10
N ASP A 175 -6.05 1.78 17.80
CA ASP A 175 -7.22 2.01 18.68
C ASP A 175 -8.39 1.05 18.43
N ALA A 176 -8.22 0.10 17.48
CA ALA A 176 -9.23 -0.87 17.11
C ALA A 176 -10.50 -0.25 16.47
N LEU A 177 -10.39 0.97 15.92
CA LEU A 177 -11.48 1.68 15.27
C LEU A 177 -11.20 1.87 13.78
N LEU A 178 -12.26 1.90 12.98
CA LEU A 178 -12.28 2.50 11.66
C LEU A 178 -12.80 3.93 11.77
N HIS A 179 -11.97 4.89 11.40
CA HIS A 179 -12.34 6.30 11.36
C HIS A 179 -12.85 6.68 9.98
N VAL A 180 -14.00 7.31 9.92
CA VAL A 180 -14.60 7.87 8.69
C VAL A 180 -14.64 9.39 8.85
N ILE A 181 -13.85 10.10 8.05
CA ILE A 181 -13.62 11.54 8.17
C ILE A 181 -14.08 12.24 6.90
N GLN A 182 -14.77 13.35 7.05
CA GLN A 182 -15.15 14.23 5.96
C GLN A 182 -13.91 14.94 5.42
N LEU A 183 -13.63 14.82 4.14
CA LEU A 183 -12.42 15.38 3.53
C LEU A 183 -12.42 16.92 3.48
N SER A 184 -13.59 17.55 3.40
CA SER A 184 -13.68 19.01 3.24
C SER A 184 -13.19 19.80 4.45
N ASP A 185 -13.32 19.24 5.66
CA ASP A 185 -13.05 19.98 6.90
C ASP A 185 -12.41 19.14 8.02
N GLY A 186 -12.07 17.88 7.74
CA GLY A 186 -11.45 16.98 8.70
C GLY A 186 -12.37 16.51 9.85
N LYS A 187 -13.68 16.76 9.76
CA LYS A 187 -14.58 16.35 10.82
C LYS A 187 -14.94 14.88 10.79
N LYS A 188 -15.08 14.32 11.97
CA LYS A 188 -15.57 12.96 12.14
C LYS A 188 -17.00 12.81 11.60
N VAL A 189 -17.17 11.86 10.67
CA VAL A 189 -18.48 11.39 10.20
C VAL A 189 -18.95 10.28 11.12
N LYS A 190 -18.09 9.30 11.36
CA LYS A 190 -18.36 8.18 12.29
C LYS A 190 -17.06 7.45 12.69
N GLU A 191 -17.17 6.67 13.74
CA GLU A 191 -16.21 5.64 14.14
C GLU A 191 -16.94 4.31 14.19
N ILE A 192 -16.27 3.24 13.74
CA ILE A 192 -16.83 1.90 13.71
C ILE A 192 -15.86 0.96 14.41
N GLU A 193 -16.33 0.20 15.39
CA GLU A 193 -15.50 -0.78 16.08
C GLU A 193 -15.09 -1.91 15.12
N ALA A 194 -13.78 -2.08 14.93
CA ALA A 194 -13.19 -3.16 14.17
C ALA A 194 -12.89 -4.40 15.04
N GLY A 195 -12.92 -4.23 16.35
CA GLY A 195 -12.72 -5.30 17.33
C GLY A 195 -11.27 -5.56 17.71
N ALA A 196 -10.30 -5.14 16.90
CA ALA A 196 -8.86 -5.28 17.18
C ALA A 196 -8.02 -4.29 16.36
N TYR A 197 -6.74 -4.18 16.73
CA TYR A 197 -5.77 -3.31 16.06
C TYR A 197 -5.62 -3.65 14.56
N ILE A 198 -5.60 -2.61 13.75
CA ILE A 198 -5.47 -2.68 12.30
C ILE A 198 -4.02 -2.35 11.94
N ALA A 199 -3.31 -3.30 11.31
CA ALA A 199 -1.92 -3.12 10.91
C ALA A 199 -1.78 -2.65 9.46
N GLY A 200 -2.63 -3.17 8.58
CA GLY A 200 -2.61 -2.83 7.15
C GLY A 200 -3.50 -1.64 6.81
N SER A 201 -3.46 -1.24 5.55
CA SER A 201 -4.38 -0.22 5.05
C SER A 201 -5.73 -0.83 4.71
N VAL A 202 -6.78 -0.04 4.82
CA VAL A 202 -8.09 -0.41 4.32
C VAL A 202 -8.14 -0.32 2.80
N ALA A 203 -9.07 -1.04 2.16
CA ALA A 203 -9.40 -0.86 0.76
C ALA A 203 -10.89 -0.54 0.62
N MET A 204 -11.25 0.35 -0.30
CA MET A 204 -12.63 0.81 -0.48
C MET A 204 -13.18 0.46 -1.87
N ALA A 205 -14.46 0.05 -1.90
CA ALA A 205 -15.23 -0.07 -3.15
C ALA A 205 -16.63 0.52 -2.92
N GLY A 206 -16.83 1.75 -3.38
CA GLY A 206 -18.03 2.52 -3.08
C GLY A 206 -18.13 2.82 -1.58
N SER A 207 -19.23 2.42 -0.94
CA SER A 207 -19.43 2.55 0.51
C SER A 207 -18.91 1.36 1.31
N LYS A 208 -18.32 0.35 0.67
CA LYS A 208 -17.79 -0.82 1.38
C LYS A 208 -16.31 -0.67 1.67
N VAL A 209 -15.94 -1.05 2.90
CA VAL A 209 -14.58 -1.03 3.41
C VAL A 209 -14.16 -2.43 3.79
N TYR A 210 -12.98 -2.84 3.34
CA TYR A 210 -12.40 -4.15 3.61
C TYR A 210 -11.09 -3.98 4.37
N VAL A 211 -10.93 -4.75 5.46
CA VAL A 211 -9.74 -4.63 6.33
C VAL A 211 -9.48 -5.90 7.10
N GLY A 212 -8.21 -6.27 7.23
CA GLY A 212 -7.73 -7.30 8.15
C GLY A 212 -7.24 -6.72 9.47
N HIS A 213 -7.25 -7.52 10.55
CA HIS A 213 -6.77 -7.07 11.85
C HIS A 213 -6.01 -8.17 12.63
N TYR A 214 -5.43 -7.78 13.78
CA TYR A 214 -4.60 -8.63 14.64
C TYR A 214 -5.30 -9.86 15.19
N GLU A 215 -6.61 -9.79 15.48
CA GLU A 215 -7.41 -10.91 16.04
C GLU A 215 -7.88 -11.90 14.98
N SER A 216 -7.15 -11.99 13.85
CA SER A 216 -7.33 -13.03 12.83
C SER A 216 -8.66 -12.98 12.08
N GLU A 217 -9.29 -11.81 11.97
CA GLU A 217 -10.48 -11.62 11.16
C GLU A 217 -10.22 -10.67 9.99
N PHE A 218 -10.85 -10.97 8.87
CA PHE A 218 -10.97 -10.10 7.72
C PHE A 218 -12.42 -9.64 7.60
N LEU A 219 -12.63 -8.34 7.54
CA LEU A 219 -13.92 -7.69 7.75
C LEU A 219 -14.36 -6.91 6.53
N CYS A 220 -15.66 -6.88 6.29
CA CYS A 220 -16.31 -5.93 5.39
C CYS A 220 -17.33 -5.10 6.17
N PHE A 221 -17.17 -3.79 6.09
CA PHE A 221 -18.14 -2.84 6.64
C PHE A 221 -18.88 -2.12 5.51
N ASP A 222 -20.14 -1.81 5.74
CA ASP A 222 -20.94 -0.94 4.92
C ASP A 222 -21.04 0.44 5.58
N LEU A 223 -20.43 1.46 5.00
CA LEU A 223 -20.41 2.80 5.57
C LEU A 223 -21.78 3.49 5.53
N ASP A 224 -22.63 3.20 4.54
CA ASP A 224 -23.96 3.79 4.47
C ASP A 224 -24.84 3.27 5.61
N GLN A 225 -24.75 1.98 5.89
CA GLN A 225 -25.46 1.34 7.01
C GLN A 225 -24.74 1.54 8.36
N GLY A 226 -23.45 1.85 8.33
CA GLY A 226 -22.61 1.99 9.53
C GLY A 226 -22.44 0.67 10.30
N SER A 227 -22.45 -0.46 9.62
CA SER A 227 -22.47 -1.79 10.24
C SER A 227 -21.54 -2.78 9.55
N LEU A 228 -21.12 -3.79 10.32
CA LEU A 228 -20.41 -4.95 9.81
C LEU A 228 -21.34 -5.73 8.88
N LYS A 229 -20.88 -5.98 7.64
CA LYS A 229 -21.62 -6.78 6.66
C LYS A 229 -21.30 -8.25 6.77
N TRP A 230 -20.03 -8.57 6.83
CA TRP A 230 -19.53 -9.93 7.05
C TRP A 230 -18.14 -9.92 7.69
N LYS A 231 -17.78 -11.05 8.28
CA LYS A 231 -16.43 -11.35 8.76
C LYS A 231 -16.00 -12.74 8.31
N TYR A 232 -14.72 -12.86 8.03
CA TYR A 232 -14.07 -14.09 7.62
C TYR A 232 -12.92 -14.42 8.56
N ARG A 233 -12.81 -15.70 8.96
CA ARG A 233 -11.70 -16.27 9.72
C ARG A 233 -11.45 -17.67 9.20
N ASP A 234 -10.24 -17.96 8.70
CA ASP A 234 -9.87 -19.35 8.33
C ASP A 234 -9.15 -20.04 9.51
N ARG A 235 -8.15 -19.35 10.07
CA ARG A 235 -7.34 -19.82 11.21
C ARG A 235 -7.10 -18.66 12.19
N SER A 236 -6.42 -18.98 13.32
CA SER A 236 -6.07 -17.98 14.33
C SER A 236 -4.71 -17.32 14.00
N PHE A 237 -4.61 -16.67 12.82
CA PHE A 237 -3.45 -15.92 12.38
C PHE A 237 -3.87 -14.54 11.86
N PRO A 238 -3.14 -13.47 12.23
CA PRO A 238 -3.47 -12.10 11.81
C PRO A 238 -3.41 -11.89 10.31
N TYR A 239 -4.13 -10.86 9.84
CA TYR A 239 -4.07 -10.32 8.49
C TYR A 239 -3.42 -8.94 8.52
N TYR A 240 -2.19 -8.83 7.99
CA TYR A 240 -1.43 -7.57 7.97
C TYR A 240 -1.38 -6.93 6.58
N SER A 241 -1.58 -7.72 5.53
CA SER A 241 -1.62 -7.17 4.18
C SER A 241 -2.85 -6.28 3.96
N SER A 242 -2.73 -5.34 3.04
CA SER A 242 -3.88 -4.55 2.58
C SER A 242 -4.65 -5.32 1.51
N PRO A 243 -5.99 -5.30 1.52
CA PRO A 243 -6.79 -6.08 0.57
C PRO A 243 -6.66 -5.59 -0.89
N ALA A 244 -6.85 -6.49 -1.86
CA ALA A 244 -7.10 -6.13 -3.25
C ALA A 244 -8.54 -6.45 -3.64
N ILE A 245 -9.20 -5.54 -4.37
CA ILE A 245 -10.61 -5.65 -4.72
C ILE A 245 -10.75 -5.60 -6.23
N VAL A 246 -11.44 -6.57 -6.82
CA VAL A 246 -11.76 -6.58 -8.24
C VAL A 246 -13.10 -7.27 -8.48
N GLU A 247 -13.98 -6.66 -9.26
CA GLU A 247 -15.29 -7.22 -9.61
C GLU A 247 -16.05 -7.73 -8.36
N ASP A 248 -16.31 -9.04 -8.28
CA ASP A 248 -17.00 -9.71 -7.17
C ASP A 248 -16.04 -10.33 -6.13
N LYS A 249 -14.73 -10.10 -6.26
CA LYS A 249 -13.68 -10.72 -5.44
C LYS A 249 -12.95 -9.71 -4.57
N VAL A 250 -12.49 -10.18 -3.42
CA VAL A 250 -11.53 -9.49 -2.57
C VAL A 250 -10.45 -10.48 -2.10
N MET A 251 -9.19 -10.08 -2.20
CA MET A 251 -8.04 -10.90 -1.83
C MET A 251 -7.29 -10.28 -0.65
N ILE A 252 -6.76 -11.14 0.22
CA ILE A 252 -5.92 -10.74 1.34
C ILE A 252 -4.86 -11.81 1.65
N GLY A 253 -3.65 -11.38 1.91
CA GLY A 253 -2.58 -12.23 2.43
C GLY A 253 -2.69 -12.43 3.94
N GLY A 254 -2.39 -13.63 4.42
CA GLY A 254 -2.45 -13.97 5.84
C GLY A 254 -1.14 -14.54 6.39
N ARG A 255 -0.93 -14.37 7.69
CA ARG A 255 0.19 -14.99 8.41
C ARG A 255 0.02 -16.48 8.63
N ASP A 256 -1.13 -17.03 8.22
CA ASP A 256 -1.36 -18.48 8.09
C ASP A 256 -0.70 -19.11 6.84
N ARG A 257 0.14 -18.32 6.14
CA ARG A 257 0.87 -18.70 4.92
C ARG A 257 -0.06 -18.93 3.73
N GLN A 258 -1.08 -18.11 3.60
CA GLN A 258 -2.02 -18.22 2.49
C GLN A 258 -2.40 -16.85 1.93
N LEU A 259 -2.65 -16.82 0.64
CA LEU A 259 -3.44 -15.80 -0.01
C LEU A 259 -4.89 -16.31 -0.10
N HIS A 260 -5.84 -15.54 0.43
CA HIS A 260 -7.26 -15.85 0.40
C HIS A 260 -7.98 -15.00 -0.64
N CYS A 261 -8.88 -15.62 -1.39
CA CYS A 261 -9.83 -14.93 -2.26
C CYS A 261 -11.26 -15.24 -1.80
N LEU A 262 -12.01 -14.18 -1.54
CA LEU A 262 -13.38 -14.26 -1.06
C LEU A 262 -14.33 -13.56 -2.03
N ASN A 263 -15.58 -13.98 -2.01
CA ASN A 263 -16.67 -13.19 -2.58
C ASN A 263 -16.83 -11.91 -1.74
N ARG A 264 -16.68 -10.75 -2.37
CA ARG A 264 -16.67 -9.47 -1.64
C ARG A 264 -18.03 -9.10 -1.03
N GLU A 265 -19.13 -9.67 -1.53
CA GLU A 265 -20.48 -9.39 -1.01
C GLU A 265 -20.87 -10.28 0.17
N THR A 266 -20.42 -11.55 0.15
CA THR A 266 -20.82 -12.55 1.17
C THR A 266 -19.73 -12.90 2.17
N GLY A 267 -18.45 -12.63 1.85
CA GLY A 267 -17.30 -13.07 2.63
C GLY A 267 -16.99 -14.57 2.51
N GLU A 268 -17.72 -15.29 1.65
CA GLU A 268 -17.46 -16.71 1.41
C GLU A 268 -16.17 -16.91 0.60
N ARG A 269 -15.36 -17.90 1.00
CA ARG A 269 -14.12 -18.21 0.31
C ARG A 269 -14.37 -18.83 -1.06
N ILE A 270 -13.82 -18.21 -2.11
CA ILE A 270 -13.80 -18.73 -3.48
C ILE A 270 -12.63 -19.71 -3.62
N TRP A 271 -11.41 -19.24 -3.35
CA TRP A 271 -10.22 -20.06 -3.35
C TRP A 271 -9.18 -19.58 -2.34
N ARG A 272 -8.14 -20.36 -2.14
CA ARG A 272 -6.94 -19.97 -1.40
C ARG A 272 -5.71 -20.58 -2.06
N PHE A 273 -4.58 -19.87 -1.94
CA PHE A 273 -3.28 -20.34 -2.40
C PHE A 273 -2.31 -20.44 -1.22
N SER A 274 -1.58 -21.57 -1.10
CA SER A 274 -0.66 -21.81 0.03
C SER A 274 0.78 -21.51 -0.36
N THR A 275 1.46 -20.74 0.48
CA THR A 275 2.89 -20.45 0.42
C THR A 275 3.63 -21.21 1.54
N ARG A 276 4.97 -21.07 1.60
CA ARG A 276 5.79 -21.66 2.68
C ARG A 276 6.10 -20.67 3.80
N GLY A 277 5.95 -19.38 3.54
CA GLY A 277 6.12 -18.25 4.47
C GLY A 277 4.83 -17.46 4.65
N LYS A 278 4.81 -16.50 5.57
CA LYS A 278 3.68 -15.59 5.73
C LYS A 278 3.50 -14.71 4.49
N VAL A 279 2.29 -14.20 4.28
CA VAL A 279 1.94 -13.30 3.18
C VAL A 279 1.55 -11.95 3.78
N ASP A 280 2.55 -11.15 4.20
CA ASP A 280 2.38 -9.77 4.66
C ASP A 280 2.38 -8.79 3.47
N SER A 281 2.98 -9.17 2.34
CA SER A 281 2.90 -8.47 1.07
C SER A 281 1.46 -8.32 0.60
N SER A 282 1.05 -7.09 0.27
CA SER A 282 -0.31 -6.84 -0.20
C SER A 282 -0.46 -7.25 -1.66
N PRO A 283 -1.46 -8.08 -2.02
CA PRO A 283 -1.65 -8.56 -3.37
C PRO A 283 -2.02 -7.42 -4.34
N VAL A 284 -1.55 -7.51 -5.57
CA VAL A 284 -1.91 -6.61 -6.68
C VAL A 284 -2.56 -7.43 -7.79
N VAL A 285 -3.72 -6.97 -8.26
CA VAL A 285 -4.44 -7.58 -9.38
C VAL A 285 -4.06 -6.89 -10.69
N VAL A 286 -3.72 -7.67 -11.70
CA VAL A 286 -3.38 -7.19 -13.04
C VAL A 286 -3.84 -8.20 -14.10
N GLY A 287 -4.70 -7.78 -15.03
CA GLY A 287 -5.04 -8.56 -16.22
C GLY A 287 -5.52 -10.00 -15.98
N GLY A 288 -6.24 -10.27 -14.90
CA GLY A 288 -6.73 -11.63 -14.58
C GLY A 288 -5.75 -12.46 -13.74
N GLU A 289 -4.71 -11.85 -13.23
CA GLU A 289 -3.72 -12.47 -12.34
C GLU A 289 -3.60 -11.69 -11.03
N VAL A 290 -3.12 -12.38 -9.99
CA VAL A 290 -2.77 -11.78 -8.70
C VAL A 290 -1.27 -11.96 -8.47
N VAL A 291 -0.56 -10.86 -8.20
CA VAL A 291 0.88 -10.84 -7.94
C VAL A 291 1.11 -10.47 -6.47
N PHE A 292 1.96 -11.20 -5.76
CA PHE A 292 2.28 -10.93 -4.36
C PHE A 292 3.62 -11.56 -3.96
N GLY A 293 4.24 -11.01 -2.92
CA GLY A 293 5.43 -11.56 -2.28
C GLY A 293 5.08 -12.43 -1.07
N SER A 294 6.03 -13.23 -0.61
CA SER A 294 5.92 -14.03 0.61
C SER A 294 7.23 -14.03 1.40
N GLU A 295 7.15 -14.20 2.71
CA GLU A 295 8.33 -14.38 3.58
C GLU A 295 9.15 -15.66 3.24
N ASP A 296 8.64 -16.55 2.38
CA ASP A 296 9.41 -17.68 1.87
C ASP A 296 10.42 -17.34 0.77
N GLY A 297 10.55 -16.05 0.45
CA GLY A 297 11.49 -15.55 -0.54
C GLY A 297 11.00 -15.67 -1.98
N ARG A 298 9.70 -15.78 -2.20
CA ARG A 298 9.13 -15.95 -3.54
C ARG A 298 8.17 -14.84 -3.92
N LEU A 299 8.31 -14.40 -5.17
CA LEU A 299 7.30 -13.64 -5.89
C LEU A 299 6.37 -14.64 -6.60
N TYR A 300 5.08 -14.54 -6.32
CA TYR A 300 4.05 -15.42 -6.89
C TYR A 300 3.18 -14.69 -7.89
N ARG A 301 2.78 -15.39 -8.95
CA ARG A 301 1.70 -15.06 -9.87
C ARG A 301 0.69 -16.18 -9.84
N VAL A 302 -0.56 -15.88 -9.55
CA VAL A 302 -1.65 -16.86 -9.52
C VAL A 302 -2.84 -16.37 -10.33
N GLY A 303 -3.62 -17.29 -10.87
CA GLY A 303 -4.85 -16.98 -11.59
C GLY A 303 -5.89 -16.33 -10.68
N LEU A 304 -6.49 -15.23 -11.11
CA LEU A 304 -7.54 -14.52 -10.37
C LEU A 304 -8.77 -15.39 -10.13
N GLU A 305 -9.16 -16.23 -11.11
CA GLU A 305 -10.40 -17.00 -11.06
C GLU A 305 -10.30 -18.26 -10.20
N ASP A 306 -9.15 -18.94 -10.23
CA ASP A 306 -9.01 -20.28 -9.61
C ASP A 306 -7.86 -20.41 -8.62
N GLY A 307 -7.06 -19.34 -8.43
CA GLY A 307 -5.92 -19.32 -7.52
C GLY A 307 -4.79 -20.28 -7.91
N LYS A 308 -4.77 -20.80 -9.14
CA LYS A 308 -3.69 -21.69 -9.58
C LYS A 308 -2.41 -20.91 -9.84
N GLU A 309 -1.28 -21.52 -9.44
CA GLU A 309 0.03 -20.94 -9.73
C GLU A 309 0.26 -20.84 -11.24
N ILE A 310 0.56 -19.63 -11.70
CA ILE A 310 1.01 -19.34 -13.06
C ILE A 310 2.53 -19.36 -13.08
N GLN A 311 3.15 -18.72 -12.09
CA GLN A 311 4.60 -18.64 -11.96
C GLN A 311 4.97 -18.35 -10.51
N SER A 312 6.11 -18.91 -10.04
CA SER A 312 6.80 -18.47 -8.84
C SER A 312 8.28 -18.23 -9.14
N ILE A 313 8.84 -17.16 -8.60
CA ILE A 313 10.25 -16.77 -8.76
C ILE A 313 10.87 -16.71 -7.37
N ASP A 314 11.91 -17.49 -7.15
CA ASP A 314 12.65 -17.55 -5.90
C ASP A 314 13.76 -16.51 -5.92
N VAL A 315 13.70 -15.51 -5.02
CA VAL A 315 14.76 -14.52 -4.82
C VAL A 315 15.60 -14.83 -3.57
N GLY A 316 15.20 -15.83 -2.80
CA GLY A 316 15.93 -16.33 -1.64
C GLY A 316 15.82 -15.47 -0.38
N GLN A 317 15.14 -14.34 -0.42
CA GLN A 317 15.02 -13.38 0.69
C GLN A 317 13.56 -12.98 0.93
N PRO A 318 13.13 -12.78 2.20
CA PRO A 318 11.73 -12.47 2.51
C PRO A 318 11.20 -11.24 1.75
N LEU A 319 10.05 -11.39 1.11
CA LEU A 319 9.35 -10.34 0.37
C LEU A 319 8.13 -9.89 1.18
N THR A 320 8.29 -8.88 2.03
CA THR A 320 7.22 -8.29 2.84
C THR A 320 6.63 -7.04 2.22
N SER A 321 7.41 -6.31 1.40
CA SER A 321 6.90 -5.18 0.62
C SER A 321 5.85 -5.65 -0.41
N SER A 322 5.01 -4.72 -0.89
CA SER A 322 4.01 -5.07 -1.91
C SER A 322 4.57 -4.81 -3.31
N PRO A 323 4.26 -5.67 -4.30
CA PRO A 323 4.73 -5.47 -5.66
C PRO A 323 4.11 -4.22 -6.28
N ALA A 324 4.92 -3.46 -7.02
CA ALA A 324 4.45 -2.45 -7.95
C ALA A 324 4.41 -3.05 -9.35
N VAL A 325 3.26 -2.95 -10.01
CA VAL A 325 3.06 -3.54 -11.34
C VAL A 325 2.66 -2.45 -12.32
N ILE A 326 3.30 -2.39 -13.47
CA ILE A 326 2.92 -1.52 -14.58
C ILE A 326 3.28 -2.17 -15.92
N ASN A 327 2.32 -2.30 -16.81
CA ASN A 327 2.53 -3.02 -18.07
C ASN A 327 3.19 -4.39 -17.82
N ASP A 328 4.32 -4.68 -18.47
CA ASP A 328 5.09 -5.92 -18.35
C ASP A 328 6.14 -5.90 -17.22
N TRP A 329 6.12 -4.90 -16.33
CA TRP A 329 7.07 -4.76 -15.23
C TRP A 329 6.47 -5.07 -13.87
N VAL A 330 7.24 -5.77 -13.03
CA VAL A 330 7.00 -5.93 -11.59
C VAL A 330 8.25 -5.51 -10.85
N VAL A 331 8.09 -4.63 -9.84
CA VAL A 331 9.17 -4.21 -8.94
C VAL A 331 8.76 -4.52 -7.51
N ILE A 332 9.66 -5.12 -6.73
CA ILE A 332 9.42 -5.47 -5.33
C ILE A 332 10.71 -5.33 -4.53
N GLY A 333 10.59 -4.85 -3.29
CA GLY A 333 11.68 -4.81 -2.33
C GLY A 333 11.72 -6.03 -1.43
N SER A 334 12.86 -6.31 -0.83
CA SER A 334 13.05 -7.40 0.11
C SER A 334 13.72 -6.94 1.43
N GLU A 335 13.67 -7.80 2.45
CA GLU A 335 14.19 -7.48 3.78
C GLU A 335 15.72 -7.44 3.86
N ASP A 336 16.43 -7.96 2.86
CA ASP A 336 17.90 -7.86 2.78
C ASP A 336 18.40 -6.53 2.21
N GLY A 337 17.48 -5.64 1.79
CA GLY A 337 17.80 -4.35 1.17
C GLY A 337 17.79 -4.38 -0.35
N SER A 338 17.49 -5.49 -0.98
CA SER A 338 17.44 -5.60 -2.45
C SER A 338 16.10 -5.10 -2.99
N VAL A 339 16.16 -4.41 -4.13
CA VAL A 339 15.00 -4.08 -4.97
C VAL A 339 15.13 -4.85 -6.27
N TYR A 340 14.17 -5.72 -6.55
CA TYR A 340 14.16 -6.57 -7.74
C TYR A 340 13.25 -5.96 -8.81
N GLY A 341 13.76 -5.87 -10.04
CA GLY A 341 13.00 -5.54 -11.24
C GLY A 341 12.82 -6.76 -12.13
N PHE A 342 11.57 -7.13 -12.37
CA PHE A 342 11.19 -8.23 -13.27
C PHE A 342 10.49 -7.66 -14.51
N HIS A 343 10.82 -8.18 -15.67
CA HIS A 343 10.16 -7.81 -16.93
C HIS A 343 9.56 -9.06 -17.60
N ALA A 344 8.34 -8.96 -18.05
CA ALA A 344 7.71 -10.03 -18.82
C ALA A 344 8.16 -9.97 -20.27
N LYS A 345 8.77 -11.05 -20.76
CA LYS A 345 9.07 -11.18 -22.19
C LYS A 345 7.78 -11.44 -22.97
N SER A 346 7.60 -10.69 -24.05
CA SER A 346 6.63 -11.05 -25.08
C SER A 346 6.94 -12.47 -25.58
N GLN A 347 5.93 -13.30 -25.75
CA GLN A 347 6.14 -14.53 -26.52
C GLN A 347 6.60 -14.14 -27.94
N PRO A 348 7.61 -14.83 -28.48
CA PRO A 348 8.07 -14.60 -29.84
C PRO A 348 6.97 -14.90 -30.88
#